data_22d8b60eded2b8eab09823742b7bc815
#
_entry.id   22d8b60eded2b8eab09823742b7bc815
#
_cell.length_a   1.000
_cell.length_b   1.000
_cell.length_c   1.000
_cell.angle_alpha   90.00
_cell.angle_beta   90.00
_cell.angle_gamma   90.00
#
_symmetry.space_group_name_H-M   'P 1'
#
loop_
_entity.id
_entity.type
_entity.pdbx_description
1 polymer ?
#
loop_
_entity_poly.entity_id
_entity_poly.type
_entity_poly.pdbx_seq_one_letter_code
_entity_poly.pdbx_strand_id
1 'polypeptide(L)'
;MWFKLFLLFSIFFIGCTEDYTPKPRAFFKIDLPQKYYLKTVVNCPFEFNIPSYSDLVEVNKNCFYNIEFINQNAILHLTYLPLKENLQEHTEESRSLAYKHDVMADAISEQVYINDSLKVYGILYDYDGITATAAQFYLTDSVNHFFRGALYFNTEVSDSILPLNNFLKRDVKHLIESFRWKSH
;
A
#
# COMPACT_ATOMS: atom_id res chain seq x y z
N MET A 1 51.48 -19.12 53.19
CA MET A 1 51.76 -19.36 51.76
C MET A 1 50.50 -19.75 50.97
N TRP A 2 49.59 -20.48 51.57
CA TRP A 2 48.34 -20.93 50.98
C TRP A 2 47.30 -19.79 50.73
N PHE A 3 47.26 -18.77 51.54
CA PHE A 3 46.33 -17.64 51.45
C PHE A 3 46.58 -16.78 50.17
N LYS A 4 47.84 -16.63 49.75
CA LYS A 4 48.23 -15.92 48.53
C LYS A 4 47.86 -16.72 47.26
N LEU A 5 47.87 -18.05 47.34
CA LEU A 5 47.48 -18.92 46.22
C LEU A 5 45.97 -18.89 46.02
N PHE A 6 45.16 -18.77 47.06
CA PHE A 6 43.70 -18.68 47.00
C PHE A 6 43.23 -17.32 46.42
N LEU A 7 43.96 -16.25 46.73
CA LEU A 7 43.68 -14.92 46.20
C LEU A 7 43.97 -14.84 44.69
N LEU A 8 44.98 -15.57 44.21
CA LEU A 8 45.36 -15.59 42.79
C LEU A 8 44.37 -16.41 41.96
N PHE A 9 43.70 -17.42 42.51
CA PHE A 9 42.68 -18.24 41.85
C PHE A 9 41.34 -17.55 41.72
N SER A 10 41.04 -16.58 42.61
CA SER A 10 39.78 -15.80 42.62
C SER A 10 39.68 -14.79 41.46
N ILE A 11 40.78 -14.45 40.78
CA ILE A 11 40.81 -13.45 39.71
C ILE A 11 40.43 -14.06 38.34
N PHE A 12 40.40 -15.38 38.24
CA PHE A 12 40.08 -16.07 36.95
C PHE A 12 38.58 -16.17 36.66
N PHE A 13 37.68 -15.71 37.56
CA PHE A 13 36.23 -15.80 37.36
C PHE A 13 35.57 -14.48 36.90
N ILE A 14 36.36 -13.47 36.49
CA ILE A 14 35.78 -12.28 35.83
C ILE A 14 35.56 -12.67 34.37
N GLY A 15 34.54 -13.48 34.09
CA GLY A 15 34.05 -13.75 32.76
C GLY A 15 33.43 -12.47 32.19
N CYS A 16 33.92 -11.97 31.06
CA CYS A 16 33.22 -10.99 30.27
C CYS A 16 31.84 -11.54 29.95
N THR A 17 30.78 -10.96 30.44
CA THR A 17 29.45 -11.16 29.89
C THR A 17 29.43 -10.42 28.55
N GLU A 18 29.50 -11.17 27.45
CA GLU A 18 29.23 -10.60 26.16
C GLU A 18 27.79 -10.08 26.15
N ASP A 19 27.62 -8.79 26.09
CA ASP A 19 26.32 -8.19 25.85
C ASP A 19 25.81 -8.72 24.50
N TYR A 20 24.80 -9.60 24.56
CA TYR A 20 24.12 -10.09 23.37
C TYR A 20 23.37 -8.91 22.70
N THR A 21 23.99 -8.30 21.71
CA THR A 21 23.32 -7.39 20.81
C THR A 21 22.52 -8.23 19.83
N PRO A 22 21.17 -8.19 19.88
CA PRO A 22 20.35 -8.91 18.91
C PRO A 22 20.72 -8.42 17.50
N LYS A 23 21.08 -9.35 16.63
CA LYS A 23 21.37 -9.03 15.23
C LYS A 23 20.12 -8.37 14.62
N PRO A 24 20.24 -7.27 13.87
CA PRO A 24 19.11 -6.68 13.18
C PRO A 24 18.48 -7.74 12.27
N ARG A 25 17.14 -7.77 12.23
CA ARG A 25 16.41 -8.69 11.35
C ARG A 25 16.84 -8.43 9.91
N ALA A 26 17.43 -9.44 9.27
CA ALA A 26 17.75 -9.38 7.85
C ALA A 26 16.47 -9.68 7.07
N PHE A 27 16.04 -8.76 6.21
CA PHE A 27 15.02 -9.02 5.23
C PHE A 27 15.64 -9.74 4.02
N PHE A 28 14.88 -10.62 3.39
CA PHE A 28 15.29 -11.17 2.09
C PHE A 28 15.47 -10.03 1.11
N LYS A 29 16.55 -10.08 0.32
CA LYS A 29 16.74 -9.14 -0.77
C LYS A 29 15.64 -9.40 -1.81
N ILE A 30 14.70 -8.46 -1.93
CA ILE A 30 13.67 -8.47 -2.98
C ILE A 30 14.21 -7.61 -4.12
N ASP A 31 14.41 -8.20 -5.29
CA ASP A 31 14.78 -7.45 -6.48
C ASP A 31 13.51 -6.76 -7.02
N LEU A 32 13.42 -5.46 -6.76
CA LEU A 32 12.30 -4.62 -7.20
C LEU A 32 12.58 -4.06 -8.60
N PRO A 33 11.60 -4.07 -9.52
CA PRO A 33 11.77 -3.52 -10.86
C PRO A 33 11.98 -2.02 -10.83
N GLN A 34 12.61 -1.48 -11.88
CA GLN A 34 12.72 -0.04 -12.04
C GLN A 34 11.34 0.55 -12.34
N LYS A 35 11.01 1.67 -11.67
CA LYS A 35 9.74 2.36 -11.88
C LYS A 35 9.75 3.13 -13.19
N TYR A 36 8.92 2.68 -14.11
CA TYR A 36 8.59 3.36 -15.35
C TYR A 36 7.07 3.26 -15.55
N TYR A 37 6.43 4.37 -15.91
CA TYR A 37 4.97 4.45 -15.97
C TYR A 37 4.48 4.67 -17.37
N LEU A 38 3.38 4.02 -17.73
CA LEU A 38 2.69 4.09 -19.00
C LEU A 38 1.29 4.67 -18.81
N LYS A 39 0.89 5.57 -19.71
CA LYS A 39 -0.47 6.08 -19.72
C LYS A 39 -1.44 4.99 -20.15
N THR A 40 -2.54 4.84 -19.44
CA THR A 40 -3.60 3.88 -19.80
C THR A 40 -4.40 4.35 -21.03
N VAL A 41 -4.80 3.38 -21.86
CA VAL A 41 -5.71 3.60 -22.96
C VAL A 41 -6.98 2.79 -22.72
N VAL A 42 -7.96 3.42 -22.06
CA VAL A 42 -9.25 2.80 -21.71
C VAL A 42 -10.41 3.62 -22.27
N ASN A 43 -11.48 2.94 -22.65
CA ASN A 43 -12.71 3.60 -23.10
C ASN A 43 -13.64 3.91 -21.91
N CYS A 44 -13.12 4.70 -20.96
CA CYS A 44 -13.79 5.09 -19.71
C CYS A 44 -13.59 6.59 -19.48
N PRO A 45 -14.40 7.25 -18.63
CA PRO A 45 -14.34 8.70 -18.42
C PRO A 45 -13.14 9.14 -17.57
N PHE A 46 -12.10 8.34 -17.52
CA PHE A 46 -10.87 8.61 -16.78
C PHE A 46 -9.63 8.08 -17.50
N GLU A 47 -8.48 8.55 -17.08
CA GLU A 47 -7.16 8.06 -17.46
C GLU A 47 -6.18 8.23 -16.29
N PHE A 48 -5.19 7.38 -16.23
CA PHE A 48 -4.12 7.38 -15.22
C PHE A 48 -2.90 6.64 -15.77
N ASN A 49 -1.80 6.68 -15.03
CA ASN A 49 -0.59 5.94 -15.37
C ASN A 49 -0.46 4.67 -14.53
N ILE A 50 0.03 3.61 -15.15
CA ILE A 50 0.36 2.34 -14.49
C ILE A 50 1.85 2.00 -14.64
N PRO A 51 2.44 1.24 -13.71
CA PRO A 51 3.81 0.77 -13.88
C PRO A 51 3.93 -0.20 -15.07
N SER A 52 5.05 -0.12 -15.78
CA SER A 52 5.31 -0.97 -16.96
C SER A 52 5.48 -2.47 -16.63
N TYR A 53 5.62 -2.82 -15.37
CA TYR A 53 5.71 -4.19 -14.87
C TYR A 53 4.37 -4.74 -14.34
N SER A 54 3.28 -4.07 -14.65
CA SER A 54 1.91 -4.50 -14.30
C SER A 54 1.05 -4.61 -15.56
N ASP A 55 0.02 -5.43 -15.47
CA ASP A 55 -0.97 -5.64 -16.52
C ASP A 55 -2.30 -5.00 -16.14
N LEU A 56 -2.92 -4.28 -17.07
CA LEU A 56 -4.27 -3.73 -16.90
C LEU A 56 -5.28 -4.70 -17.52
N VAL A 57 -6.11 -5.30 -16.68
CA VAL A 57 -7.11 -6.29 -17.07
C VAL A 57 -8.52 -5.73 -16.89
N GLU A 58 -9.30 -5.71 -17.94
CA GLU A 58 -10.73 -5.33 -17.87
C GLU A 58 -11.53 -6.47 -17.23
N VAL A 59 -12.22 -6.18 -16.12
CA VAL A 59 -13.07 -7.15 -15.40
C VAL A 59 -14.47 -7.19 -16.01
N ASN A 60 -15.00 -6.02 -16.38
CA ASN A 60 -16.30 -5.92 -17.04
C ASN A 60 -16.41 -4.61 -17.84
N LYS A 61 -17.48 -4.50 -18.65
CA LYS A 61 -17.74 -3.33 -19.51
C LYS A 61 -18.16 -2.05 -18.76
N ASN A 62 -18.28 -2.11 -17.43
CA ASN A 62 -18.66 -0.96 -16.60
C ASN A 62 -17.45 -0.19 -16.08
N CYS A 63 -16.32 -0.25 -16.76
CA CYS A 63 -15.07 0.40 -16.34
C CYS A 63 -14.50 -0.13 -15.01
N PHE A 64 -14.64 -1.44 -14.78
CA PHE A 64 -13.97 -2.12 -13.67
C PHE A 64 -12.71 -2.78 -14.20
N TYR A 65 -11.58 -2.49 -13.58
CA TYR A 65 -10.27 -2.98 -13.98
C TYR A 65 -9.52 -3.57 -12.80
N ASN A 66 -8.62 -4.49 -13.10
CA ASN A 66 -7.56 -4.90 -12.19
C ASN A 66 -6.22 -4.43 -12.75
N ILE A 67 -5.35 -3.91 -11.89
CA ILE A 67 -3.93 -3.81 -12.19
C ILE A 67 -3.26 -5.00 -11.50
N GLU A 68 -2.78 -5.94 -12.30
CA GLU A 68 -2.16 -7.17 -11.83
C GLU A 68 -0.65 -7.02 -11.75
N PHE A 69 -0.10 -7.22 -10.56
CA PHE A 69 1.33 -7.26 -10.28
C PHE A 69 1.75 -8.72 -10.12
N ILE A 70 1.83 -9.47 -11.24
CA ILE A 70 2.02 -10.93 -11.26
C ILE A 70 3.25 -11.35 -10.45
N ASN A 71 4.40 -10.73 -10.72
CA ASN A 71 5.66 -11.06 -10.05
C ASN A 71 5.72 -10.62 -8.57
N GLN A 72 4.81 -9.74 -8.16
CA GLN A 72 4.69 -9.24 -6.79
C GLN A 72 3.53 -9.88 -6.03
N ASN A 73 2.80 -10.79 -6.68
CA ASN A 73 1.65 -11.49 -6.12
C ASN A 73 0.62 -10.54 -5.48
N ALA A 74 0.31 -9.45 -6.18
CA ALA A 74 -0.60 -8.42 -5.73
C ALA A 74 -1.56 -7.96 -6.83
N ILE A 75 -2.72 -7.46 -6.44
CA ILE A 75 -3.74 -6.95 -7.34
C ILE A 75 -4.30 -5.64 -6.78
N LEU A 76 -4.37 -4.61 -7.63
CA LEU A 76 -5.11 -3.39 -7.35
C LEU A 76 -6.45 -3.45 -8.08
N HIS A 77 -7.53 -3.67 -7.33
CA HIS A 77 -8.89 -3.65 -7.84
C HIS A 77 -9.36 -2.22 -8.03
N LEU A 78 -9.89 -1.90 -9.22
CA LEU A 78 -10.38 -0.59 -9.58
C LEU A 78 -11.85 -0.66 -9.97
N THR A 79 -12.67 0.20 -9.36
CA THR A 79 -14.11 0.26 -9.58
C THR A 79 -14.51 1.68 -9.91
N TYR A 80 -15.29 1.86 -10.98
CA TYR A 80 -15.88 3.12 -11.37
C TYR A 80 -17.40 3.10 -11.18
N LEU A 81 -17.95 4.17 -10.62
CA LEU A 81 -19.39 4.34 -10.41
C LEU A 81 -19.80 5.75 -10.89
N PRO A 82 -20.80 5.86 -11.80
CA PRO A 82 -21.40 7.14 -12.11
C PRO A 82 -22.24 7.61 -10.90
N LEU A 83 -22.04 8.85 -10.47
CA LEU A 83 -22.81 9.45 -9.39
C LEU A 83 -24.23 9.83 -9.87
N LYS A 84 -25.19 9.67 -8.96
CA LYS A 84 -26.60 10.07 -9.11
C LYS A 84 -27.07 10.76 -7.85
N GLU A 85 -26.41 11.88 -7.49
CA GLU A 85 -26.64 12.64 -6.26
C GLU A 85 -26.37 11.83 -4.97
N ASN A 86 -25.60 10.73 -5.07
CA ASN A 86 -25.33 9.78 -3.99
C ASN A 86 -23.85 9.75 -3.57
N LEU A 87 -23.14 10.85 -3.70
CA LEU A 87 -21.73 10.96 -3.32
C LEU A 87 -21.51 10.59 -1.86
N GLN A 88 -22.37 11.08 -0.96
CA GLN A 88 -22.24 10.80 0.47
C GLN A 88 -22.33 9.31 0.78
N GLU A 89 -23.25 8.58 0.13
CA GLU A 89 -23.38 7.13 0.28
C GLU A 89 -22.07 6.41 -0.10
N HIS A 90 -21.49 6.73 -1.27
CA HIS A 90 -20.25 6.10 -1.74
C HIS A 90 -19.03 6.46 -0.89
N THR A 91 -18.95 7.69 -0.38
CA THR A 91 -17.85 8.09 0.51
C THR A 91 -17.94 7.39 1.87
N GLU A 92 -19.14 7.30 2.45
CA GLU A 92 -19.35 6.58 3.72
C GLU A 92 -19.13 5.07 3.56
N GLU A 93 -19.59 4.48 2.44
CA GLU A 93 -19.29 3.09 2.13
C GLU A 93 -17.79 2.84 2.01
N SER A 94 -17.06 3.69 1.28
CA SER A 94 -15.60 3.58 1.12
C SER A 94 -14.89 3.70 2.45
N ARG A 95 -15.32 4.64 3.30
CA ARG A 95 -14.79 4.79 4.66
C ARG A 95 -15.09 3.55 5.51
N SER A 96 -16.33 3.09 5.51
CA SER A 96 -16.72 1.88 6.25
C SER A 96 -15.90 0.66 5.84
N LEU A 97 -15.66 0.48 4.52
CA LEU A 97 -14.84 -0.60 4.00
C LEU A 97 -13.37 -0.45 4.40
N ALA A 98 -12.84 0.79 4.40
CA ALA A 98 -11.48 1.05 4.87
C ALA A 98 -11.30 0.65 6.34
N TYR A 99 -12.23 1.04 7.20
CA TYR A 99 -12.14 0.76 8.64
C TYR A 99 -12.56 -0.66 9.04
N LYS A 100 -13.18 -1.45 8.17
CA LYS A 100 -13.43 -2.89 8.44
C LYS A 100 -12.15 -3.70 8.60
N HIS A 101 -11.03 -3.23 8.06
CA HIS A 101 -9.71 -3.86 8.18
C HIS A 101 -8.92 -3.42 9.43
N ASP A 102 -9.47 -2.49 10.23
CA ASP A 102 -8.84 -1.93 11.44
C ASP A 102 -8.49 -2.99 12.50
N VAL A 103 -9.25 -4.09 12.57
CA VAL A 103 -9.03 -5.17 13.54
C VAL A 103 -7.63 -5.82 13.40
N MET A 104 -6.98 -5.70 12.24
CA MET A 104 -5.69 -6.32 11.93
C MET A 104 -4.59 -5.30 11.64
N ALA A 105 -4.93 -4.01 11.49
CA ALA A 105 -3.97 -2.95 11.22
C ALA A 105 -3.39 -2.38 12.51
N ASP A 106 -2.08 -2.11 12.52
CA ASP A 106 -1.44 -1.37 13.63
C ASP A 106 -1.82 0.11 13.59
N ALA A 107 -2.00 0.66 12.39
CA ALA A 107 -2.46 2.02 12.15
C ALA A 107 -3.09 2.17 10.75
N ILE A 108 -4.03 3.12 10.63
CA ILE A 108 -4.58 3.60 9.37
C ILE A 108 -4.29 5.09 9.29
N SER A 109 -3.59 5.50 8.24
CA SER A 109 -3.37 6.92 7.94
C SER A 109 -4.23 7.36 6.77
N GLU A 110 -4.84 8.55 6.88
CA GLU A 110 -5.65 9.17 5.82
C GLU A 110 -4.85 10.29 5.17
N GLN A 111 -4.68 10.21 3.84
CA GLN A 111 -4.09 11.28 3.04
C GLN A 111 -5.16 11.86 2.12
N VAL A 112 -5.48 13.14 2.31
CA VAL A 112 -6.44 13.86 1.47
C VAL A 112 -5.75 14.36 0.21
N TYR A 113 -6.41 14.16 -0.94
CA TYR A 113 -6.01 14.66 -2.25
C TYR A 113 -7.00 15.71 -2.73
N ILE A 114 -6.50 16.89 -3.07
CA ILE A 114 -7.28 18.01 -3.59
C ILE A 114 -6.56 18.58 -4.81
N ASN A 115 -7.22 18.52 -5.96
CA ASN A 115 -6.74 19.14 -7.20
C ASN A 115 -7.90 19.85 -7.89
N ASP A 116 -8.08 21.14 -7.61
CA ASP A 116 -9.17 21.96 -8.14
C ASP A 116 -9.09 22.13 -9.65
N SER A 117 -7.87 22.23 -10.19
CA SER A 117 -7.64 22.40 -11.64
C SER A 117 -8.14 21.22 -12.46
N LEU A 118 -8.05 20.02 -11.89
CA LEU A 118 -8.43 18.76 -12.54
C LEU A 118 -9.75 18.22 -12.01
N LYS A 119 -10.34 18.90 -11.01
CA LYS A 119 -11.53 18.43 -10.29
C LYS A 119 -11.37 16.99 -9.79
N VAL A 120 -10.23 16.70 -9.18
CA VAL A 120 -9.94 15.39 -8.59
C VAL A 120 -9.80 15.58 -7.08
N TYR A 121 -10.71 14.97 -6.34
CA TYR A 121 -10.79 15.01 -4.89
C TYR A 121 -10.84 13.59 -4.36
N GLY A 122 -10.22 13.31 -3.22
CA GLY A 122 -10.27 11.96 -2.67
C GLY A 122 -9.50 11.76 -1.40
N ILE A 123 -9.52 10.53 -0.91
CA ILE A 123 -8.79 10.09 0.28
C ILE A 123 -8.07 8.78 -0.05
N LEU A 124 -6.81 8.69 0.34
CA LEU A 124 -6.04 7.47 0.41
C LEU A 124 -5.96 7.02 1.87
N TYR A 125 -6.42 5.79 2.13
CA TYR A 125 -6.25 5.05 3.37
C TYR A 125 -5.02 4.15 3.24
N ASP A 126 -3.99 4.44 4.00
CA ASP A 126 -2.72 3.72 3.99
C ASP A 126 -2.60 2.91 5.30
N TYR A 127 -2.45 1.57 5.19
CA TYR A 127 -2.47 0.67 6.33
C TYR A 127 -1.04 0.28 6.71
N ASP A 128 -0.74 0.39 7.99
CA ASP A 128 0.47 -0.16 8.60
C ASP A 128 0.12 -1.45 9.37
N GLY A 129 1.08 -2.37 9.44
CA GLY A 129 0.91 -3.66 10.12
C GLY A 129 0.55 -4.81 9.19
N ILE A 130 0.10 -5.92 9.77
CA ILE A 130 -0.26 -7.16 9.09
C ILE A 130 -1.71 -7.08 8.62
N THR A 131 -1.93 -6.67 7.39
CA THR A 131 -3.27 -6.54 6.81
C THR A 131 -3.33 -7.21 5.44
N ALA A 132 -4.50 -7.74 5.07
CA ALA A 132 -4.72 -8.28 3.71
C ALA A 132 -4.74 -7.17 2.66
N THR A 133 -5.12 -5.95 3.04
CA THR A 133 -5.22 -4.77 2.18
C THR A 133 -4.08 -3.82 2.51
N ALA A 134 -3.27 -3.46 1.51
CA ALA A 134 -2.13 -2.55 1.70
C ALA A 134 -2.55 -1.07 1.68
N ALA A 135 -3.48 -0.72 0.80
CA ALA A 135 -4.01 0.63 0.63
C ALA A 135 -5.39 0.58 0.00
N GLN A 136 -6.24 1.53 0.35
CA GLN A 136 -7.50 1.79 -0.34
C GLN A 136 -7.61 3.28 -0.63
N PHE A 137 -8.31 3.65 -1.69
CA PHE A 137 -8.56 5.05 -1.99
C PHE A 137 -9.87 5.22 -2.74
N TYR A 138 -10.39 6.44 -2.72
CA TYR A 138 -11.38 6.86 -3.69
C TYR A 138 -11.01 8.23 -4.28
N LEU A 139 -11.48 8.48 -5.51
CA LEU A 139 -11.36 9.75 -6.22
C LEU A 139 -12.73 10.12 -6.79
N THR A 140 -13.06 11.41 -6.79
CA THR A 140 -14.32 11.91 -7.31
C THR A 140 -14.15 13.32 -7.90
N ASP A 141 -15.02 13.70 -8.81
CA ASP A 141 -15.20 15.10 -9.24
C ASP A 141 -16.27 15.82 -8.42
N SER A 142 -16.84 15.13 -7.42
CA SER A 142 -17.91 15.56 -6.52
C SER A 142 -19.29 15.66 -7.18
N VAL A 143 -19.44 15.41 -8.48
CA VAL A 143 -20.70 15.63 -9.21
C VAL A 143 -21.16 14.41 -9.98
N ASN A 144 -20.30 13.86 -10.85
CA ASN A 144 -20.68 12.84 -11.83
C ASN A 144 -19.94 11.51 -11.66
N HIS A 145 -18.75 11.55 -11.05
CA HIS A 145 -17.81 10.45 -11.13
C HIS A 145 -17.29 10.04 -9.75
N PHE A 146 -17.28 8.74 -9.51
CA PHE A 146 -16.66 8.13 -8.35
C PHE A 146 -15.78 6.96 -8.79
N PHE A 147 -14.54 6.94 -8.35
CA PHE A 147 -13.55 5.92 -8.67
C PHE A 147 -12.90 5.42 -7.39
N ARG A 148 -12.84 4.12 -7.22
CA ARG A 148 -12.28 3.48 -6.03
C ARG A 148 -11.21 2.48 -6.41
N GLY A 149 -10.16 2.40 -5.60
CA GLY A 149 -9.11 1.39 -5.71
C GLY A 149 -8.80 0.74 -4.37
N ALA A 150 -8.43 -0.55 -4.41
CA ALA A 150 -8.00 -1.29 -3.24
C ALA A 150 -6.88 -2.28 -3.63
N LEU A 151 -5.71 -2.12 -3.00
CA LEU A 151 -4.53 -2.95 -3.23
C LEU A 151 -4.52 -4.13 -2.26
N TYR A 152 -4.53 -5.34 -2.81
CA TYR A 152 -4.44 -6.58 -2.05
C TYR A 152 -3.19 -7.37 -2.42
N PHE A 153 -2.62 -8.03 -1.43
CA PHE A 153 -1.65 -9.10 -1.63
C PHE A 153 -2.36 -10.46 -1.54
N ASN A 154 -1.98 -11.42 -2.39
CA ASN A 154 -2.50 -12.79 -2.31
C ASN A 154 -1.87 -13.60 -1.15
N THR A 155 -1.07 -12.94 -0.33
CA THR A 155 -0.45 -13.47 0.89
C THR A 155 -0.63 -12.44 2.00
N GLU A 156 -0.63 -12.87 3.26
CA GLU A 156 -0.63 -11.94 4.39
C GLU A 156 0.60 -11.01 4.32
N VAL A 157 0.37 -9.73 4.55
CA VAL A 157 1.46 -8.75 4.66
C VAL A 157 2.19 -9.03 5.97
N SER A 158 3.42 -9.48 5.86
CA SER A 158 4.32 -9.74 7.00
C SER A 158 5.56 -8.85 6.90
N ASP A 159 6.36 -8.80 7.94
CA ASP A 159 7.62 -8.06 7.95
C ASP A 159 8.50 -8.39 6.73
N SER A 160 8.42 -9.62 6.20
CA SER A 160 9.22 -10.06 5.06
C SER A 160 8.83 -9.38 3.74
N ILE A 161 7.57 -8.97 3.57
CA ILE A 161 7.09 -8.30 2.34
C ILE A 161 6.91 -6.80 2.50
N LEU A 162 7.22 -6.22 3.68
CA LEU A 162 7.14 -4.78 3.92
C LEU A 162 7.84 -3.92 2.84
N PRO A 163 9.06 -4.26 2.37
CA PRO A 163 9.69 -3.50 1.29
C PRO A 163 8.88 -3.50 0.00
N LEU A 164 8.26 -4.64 -0.34
CA LEU A 164 7.39 -4.80 -1.50
C LEU A 164 6.08 -4.03 -1.31
N ASN A 165 5.47 -4.11 -0.14
CA ASN A 165 4.28 -3.35 0.23
C ASN A 165 4.52 -1.84 0.03
N ASN A 166 5.59 -1.30 0.62
CA ASN A 166 5.97 0.10 0.47
C ASN A 166 6.30 0.48 -0.99
N PHE A 167 6.81 -0.47 -1.77
CA PHE A 167 7.08 -0.26 -3.18
C PHE A 167 5.77 -0.10 -3.98
N LEU A 168 4.78 -1.00 -3.81
CA LEU A 168 3.50 -0.92 -4.53
C LEU A 168 2.61 0.22 -4.04
N LYS A 169 2.63 0.58 -2.76
CA LYS A 169 1.95 1.78 -2.24
C LYS A 169 2.37 3.06 -2.97
N ARG A 170 3.65 3.16 -3.36
CA ARG A 170 4.12 4.31 -4.18
C ARG A 170 3.52 4.30 -5.58
N ASP A 171 3.22 3.12 -6.15
CA ASP A 171 2.55 3.04 -7.44
C ASP A 171 1.08 3.47 -7.34
N VAL A 172 0.41 3.12 -6.24
CA VAL A 172 -0.94 3.63 -5.95
C VAL A 172 -0.94 5.16 -5.83
N LYS A 173 0.03 5.73 -5.10
CA LYS A 173 0.17 7.21 -4.99
C LYS A 173 0.41 7.85 -6.36
N HIS A 174 1.29 7.28 -7.18
CA HIS A 174 1.54 7.77 -8.54
C HIS A 174 0.29 7.68 -9.44
N LEU A 175 -0.50 6.60 -9.32
CA LEU A 175 -1.77 6.47 -10.03
C LEU A 175 -2.70 7.63 -9.65
N ILE A 176 -2.87 7.91 -8.36
CA ILE A 176 -3.73 9.02 -7.85
C ILE A 176 -3.22 10.37 -8.39
N GLU A 177 -1.93 10.64 -8.34
CA GLU A 177 -1.31 11.89 -8.80
C GLU A 177 -1.44 12.09 -10.31
N SER A 178 -1.39 11.00 -11.08
CA SER A 178 -1.52 11.02 -12.54
C SER A 178 -2.97 10.97 -13.03
N PHE A 179 -3.92 10.75 -12.13
CA PHE A 179 -5.32 10.57 -12.47
C PHE A 179 -5.95 11.83 -13.07
N ARG A 180 -6.79 11.63 -14.10
CA ARG A 180 -7.53 12.70 -14.79
C ARG A 180 -8.91 12.18 -15.20
N TRP A 181 -9.92 13.02 -15.01
CA TRP A 181 -11.21 12.83 -15.68
C TRP A 181 -11.09 13.26 -17.15
N LYS A 182 -11.66 12.48 -18.06
CA LYS A 182 -11.73 12.85 -19.47
C LYS A 182 -12.92 13.80 -19.67
N SER A 183 -12.68 14.90 -20.36
CA SER A 183 -13.77 15.76 -20.85
C SER A 183 -14.55 15.01 -21.91
N HIS A 184 -15.85 14.97 -21.82
CA HIS A 184 -16.74 14.55 -22.90
C HIS A 184 -16.81 15.62 -23.97
#